data_f180f2f6727de64410dbde5214b3b00a
#
_entry.id   f180f2f6727de64410dbde5214b3b00a
#
_cell.length_a   1.000
_cell.length_b   1.000
_cell.length_c   1.000
_cell.angle_alpha   90.00
_cell.angle_beta   90.00
_cell.angle_gamma   90.00
#
_symmetry.space_group_name_H-M   'P 1'
#
loop_
_entity.id
_entity.type
_entity.pdbx_description
1 polymer ?
#
loop_
_entity_poly.entity_id
_entity_poly.type
_entity_poly.pdbx_seq_one_letter_code
_entity_poly.pdbx_strand_id
1 'polypeptide(L)'
;MTDGRFHASGRFRVAEDAGVSWLVDPDGGRFLSMGVNNVNFDPDQIQGTKRSPYAEACARKYGDAEGWRAAAAARLAGWGFNTLGSWSDEAVARAGTVPAVAPNLDLGMSFAWAKNDADRQAPQQAFPDVFDPAFAVHVTQRAHERCATRRSEPRILGWFMDNELRWGPDWRGPEELLPLFLTLAPDVPGRRAASDWLTTRHSGAPTQADCDDFVALVADRYFALASDALRAADPNHLNLGSRFAYPPKPSIVAAAARHADVVSFNCYDADPAQALTIYERCGKPLLIGEFAFRATDSGLPNTRGASPIVATQAERAAAYRAYATTALAHPRIVGLHWFEHADQPAQGRFDGENSNYGTVTIDDRVYAELTAAMTQVNAAANALHAAAGARA
;
A
#
# COMPACT_ATOMS: atom_id res chain seq x y z
N MET A 1 27.60 -17.61 -18.03
CA MET A 1 26.49 -17.30 -17.15
C MET A 1 26.69 -15.85 -16.74
N THR A 2 25.88 -14.93 -17.26
CA THR A 2 25.89 -13.51 -16.85
C THR A 2 25.46 -13.48 -15.38
N ASP A 3 26.19 -12.81 -14.54
CA ASP A 3 26.10 -12.75 -13.06
C ASP A 3 24.78 -12.14 -12.52
N GLY A 4 23.67 -12.23 -13.26
CA GLY A 4 22.34 -11.78 -12.89
C GLY A 4 22.25 -10.29 -12.52
N ARG A 5 23.27 -9.50 -12.88
CA ARG A 5 23.34 -8.08 -12.60
C ARG A 5 22.92 -7.24 -13.80
N PHE A 6 22.13 -6.24 -13.50
CA PHE A 6 21.80 -5.16 -14.43
C PHE A 6 22.83 -4.03 -14.32
N HIS A 7 22.73 -3.03 -15.18
CA HIS A 7 23.52 -1.82 -15.04
C HIS A 7 23.13 -1.03 -13.78
N ALA A 8 24.12 -0.63 -12.98
CA ALA A 8 23.92 0.24 -11.81
C ALA A 8 23.48 1.63 -12.26
N SER A 9 22.43 2.18 -11.63
CA SER A 9 21.86 3.48 -11.97
C SER A 9 21.84 4.48 -10.82
N GLY A 10 22.29 4.05 -9.64
CA GLY A 10 22.25 4.84 -8.41
C GLY A 10 20.86 4.99 -7.80
N ARG A 11 19.83 4.31 -8.35
CA ARG A 11 18.44 4.36 -7.90
C ARG A 11 17.69 3.09 -8.26
N PHE A 12 16.56 2.85 -7.59
CA PHE A 12 15.68 1.74 -7.94
C PHE A 12 15.00 1.98 -9.29
N ARG A 13 14.81 0.92 -10.05
CA ARG A 13 14.08 0.90 -11.31
C ARG A 13 13.45 -0.46 -11.57
N VAL A 14 12.54 -0.53 -12.52
CA VAL A 14 11.97 -1.78 -13.02
C VAL A 14 12.80 -2.29 -14.18
N ALA A 15 12.98 -3.60 -14.27
CA ALA A 15 13.52 -4.30 -15.43
C ALA A 15 12.82 -5.65 -15.63
N GLU A 16 12.95 -6.22 -16.82
CA GLU A 16 12.49 -7.57 -17.12
C GLU A 16 13.69 -8.43 -17.54
N ASP A 17 13.71 -9.67 -17.06
CA ASP A 17 14.71 -10.66 -17.45
C ASP A 17 14.05 -12.03 -17.56
N ALA A 18 14.18 -12.64 -18.73
CA ALA A 18 13.59 -13.95 -19.07
C ALA A 18 12.06 -14.01 -18.81
N GLY A 19 11.31 -12.94 -19.12
CA GLY A 19 9.87 -12.86 -18.91
C GLY A 19 9.44 -12.60 -17.45
N VAL A 20 10.40 -12.34 -16.56
CA VAL A 20 10.15 -12.02 -15.14
C VAL A 20 10.46 -10.56 -14.85
N SER A 21 9.52 -9.88 -14.20
CA SER A 21 9.69 -8.50 -13.75
C SER A 21 10.52 -8.44 -12.48
N TRP A 22 11.47 -7.51 -12.42
CA TRP A 22 12.34 -7.27 -11.27
C TRP A 22 12.36 -5.79 -10.91
N LEU A 23 12.47 -5.48 -9.65
CA LEU A 23 13.14 -4.26 -9.24
C LEU A 23 14.65 -4.47 -9.38
N VAL A 24 15.32 -3.40 -9.72
CA VAL A 24 16.79 -3.35 -9.74
C VAL A 24 17.22 -2.32 -8.72
N ASP A 25 18.09 -2.72 -7.81
CA ASP A 25 18.62 -1.82 -6.79
C ASP A 25 19.61 -0.77 -7.38
N PRO A 26 20.01 0.23 -6.61
CA PRO A 26 20.95 1.26 -7.07
C PRO A 26 22.26 0.70 -7.64
N ASP A 27 22.72 -0.45 -7.16
CA ASP A 27 23.98 -1.10 -7.54
C ASP A 27 23.85 -2.08 -8.71
N GLY A 28 22.63 -2.25 -9.24
CA GLY A 28 22.33 -3.11 -10.38
C GLY A 28 21.97 -4.56 -9.99
N GLY A 29 21.77 -4.85 -8.71
CA GLY A 29 21.31 -6.14 -8.23
C GLY A 29 19.81 -6.36 -8.48
N ARG A 30 19.39 -7.62 -8.68
CA ARG A 30 17.97 -8.00 -8.64
C ARG A 30 17.43 -7.78 -7.24
N PHE A 31 16.28 -7.16 -7.15
CA PHE A 31 15.64 -6.80 -5.90
C PHE A 31 14.16 -7.18 -5.93
N LEU A 32 13.68 -7.79 -4.86
CA LEU A 32 12.27 -7.95 -4.56
C LEU A 32 11.98 -7.18 -3.28
N SER A 33 10.98 -6.33 -3.30
CA SER A 33 10.62 -5.53 -2.12
C SER A 33 9.88 -6.39 -1.10
N MET A 34 10.63 -7.01 -0.19
CA MET A 34 10.08 -7.74 0.95
C MET A 34 9.93 -6.77 2.11
N GLY A 35 8.71 -6.23 2.29
CA GLY A 35 8.47 -5.10 3.17
C GLY A 35 7.62 -5.41 4.40
N VAL A 36 7.68 -4.49 5.37
CA VAL A 36 6.77 -4.44 6.52
C VAL A 36 6.23 -3.01 6.64
N ASN A 37 4.91 -2.89 6.77
CA ASN A 37 4.23 -1.61 6.98
C ASN A 37 4.22 -1.24 8.47
N ASN A 38 4.00 0.05 8.73
CA ASN A 38 3.77 0.62 10.06
C ASN A 38 4.84 0.24 11.09
N VAL A 39 6.11 0.27 10.66
CA VAL A 39 7.25 0.04 11.54
C VAL A 39 7.51 1.32 12.33
N ASN A 40 6.82 1.51 13.44
CA ASN A 40 6.87 2.71 14.27
C ASN A 40 7.09 2.37 15.74
N PHE A 41 7.73 3.31 16.44
CA PHE A 41 7.79 3.28 17.92
C PHE A 41 6.41 3.54 18.56
N ASP A 42 5.62 4.41 17.96
CA ASP A 42 4.25 4.77 18.37
C ASP A 42 3.29 4.54 17.19
N PRO A 43 2.97 3.26 16.84
CA PRO A 43 2.20 2.97 15.64
C PRO A 43 0.71 3.29 15.80
N ASP A 44 0.08 2.79 16.84
CA ASP A 44 -1.36 2.83 17.04
C ASP A 44 -1.71 3.28 18.48
N GLN A 45 -2.62 4.24 18.55
CA GLN A 45 -3.18 4.72 19.80
C GLN A 45 -4.55 4.10 20.05
N ILE A 46 -4.87 3.81 21.30
CA ILE A 46 -6.21 3.37 21.70
C ILE A 46 -7.23 4.44 21.28
N GLN A 47 -8.28 4.03 20.57
CA GLN A 47 -9.34 4.90 20.06
C GLN A 47 -9.85 5.87 21.13
N GLY A 48 -9.92 7.16 20.77
CA GLY A 48 -10.37 8.22 21.67
C GLY A 48 -9.36 8.64 22.75
N THR A 49 -8.14 8.11 22.70
CA THR A 49 -7.05 8.47 23.64
C THR A 49 -5.77 8.85 22.86
N LYS A 50 -4.74 9.27 23.62
CA LYS A 50 -3.37 9.45 23.09
C LYS A 50 -2.41 8.35 23.57
N ARG A 51 -2.94 7.25 24.07
CA ARG A 51 -2.12 6.16 24.62
C ARG A 51 -1.81 5.15 23.54
N SER A 52 -0.54 4.85 23.35
CA SER A 52 -0.04 3.72 22.59
C SER A 52 0.57 2.68 23.55
N PRO A 53 -0.11 1.54 23.77
CA PRO A 53 0.45 0.49 24.65
C PRO A 53 1.78 -0.05 24.15
N TYR A 54 1.97 -0.14 22.83
CA TYR A 54 3.22 -0.56 22.23
C TYR A 54 4.35 0.42 22.54
N ALA A 55 4.11 1.74 22.36
CA ALA A 55 5.11 2.76 22.70
C ALA A 55 5.49 2.71 24.19
N GLU A 56 4.50 2.53 25.09
CA GLU A 56 4.74 2.39 26.51
C GLU A 56 5.61 1.15 26.84
N ALA A 57 5.35 0.02 26.15
CA ALA A 57 6.14 -1.20 26.33
C ALA A 57 7.57 -1.03 25.78
N CYS A 58 7.71 -0.43 24.61
CA CYS A 58 9.01 -0.16 23.99
C CYS A 58 9.85 0.84 24.80
N ALA A 59 9.23 1.89 25.36
CA ALA A 59 9.91 2.84 26.24
C ALA A 59 10.50 2.15 27.49
N ARG A 60 9.74 1.23 28.09
CA ARG A 60 10.26 0.42 29.23
C ARG A 60 11.43 -0.48 28.83
N LYS A 61 11.42 -1.01 27.61
CA LYS A 61 12.40 -2.01 27.14
C LYS A 61 13.68 -1.37 26.60
N TYR A 62 13.56 -0.27 25.86
CA TYR A 62 14.65 0.35 25.10
C TYR A 62 15.03 1.76 25.59
N GLY A 63 14.26 2.33 26.48
CA GLY A 63 14.42 3.69 26.98
C GLY A 63 13.73 4.73 26.11
N ASP A 64 14.02 4.73 24.80
CA ASP A 64 13.49 5.71 23.86
C ASP A 64 13.30 5.13 22.44
N ALA A 65 12.86 5.99 21.50
CA ALA A 65 12.66 5.61 20.13
C ALA A 65 13.98 5.29 19.38
N GLU A 66 15.12 5.84 19.79
CA GLU A 66 16.39 5.58 19.12
C GLU A 66 16.89 4.16 19.41
N GLY A 67 16.86 3.75 20.68
CA GLY A 67 17.16 2.38 21.09
C GLY A 67 16.23 1.35 20.44
N TRP A 68 14.94 1.68 20.32
CA TRP A 68 13.97 0.84 19.63
C TRP A 68 14.27 0.73 18.13
N ARG A 69 14.60 1.85 17.44
CA ARG A 69 14.92 1.85 16.00
C ARG A 69 16.04 0.88 15.64
N ALA A 70 17.11 0.88 16.43
CA ALA A 70 18.22 -0.04 16.21
C ALA A 70 17.78 -1.50 16.37
N ALA A 71 16.98 -1.82 17.38
CA ALA A 71 16.45 -3.17 17.59
C ALA A 71 15.46 -3.60 16.48
N ALA A 72 14.56 -2.72 16.07
CA ALA A 72 13.62 -2.98 14.97
C ALA A 72 14.35 -3.22 13.64
N ALA A 73 15.32 -2.38 13.31
CA ALA A 73 16.12 -2.54 12.09
C ALA A 73 16.89 -3.88 12.07
N ALA A 74 17.52 -4.24 13.18
CA ALA A 74 18.24 -5.51 13.30
C ALA A 74 17.31 -6.73 13.15
N ARG A 75 16.11 -6.68 13.75
CA ARG A 75 15.11 -7.75 13.62
C ARG A 75 14.61 -7.90 12.18
N LEU A 76 14.20 -6.80 11.54
CA LEU A 76 13.72 -6.84 10.16
C LEU A 76 14.77 -7.41 9.22
N ALA A 77 16.02 -6.96 9.31
CA ALA A 77 17.12 -7.49 8.53
C ALA A 77 17.37 -8.97 8.83
N GLY A 78 17.33 -9.37 10.11
CA GLY A 78 17.48 -10.77 10.53
C GLY A 78 16.36 -11.68 10.02
N TRP A 79 15.18 -11.15 9.77
CA TRP A 79 14.05 -11.86 9.16
C TRP A 79 14.03 -11.77 7.63
N GLY A 80 15.05 -11.14 7.02
CA GLY A 80 15.18 -11.01 5.57
C GLY A 80 14.27 -9.96 4.93
N PHE A 81 13.67 -9.07 5.72
CA PHE A 81 12.98 -7.91 5.18
C PHE A 81 13.99 -6.83 4.76
N ASN A 82 13.72 -6.20 3.63
CA ASN A 82 14.61 -5.23 3.01
C ASN A 82 13.95 -3.88 2.71
N THR A 83 12.66 -3.73 3.02
CA THR A 83 11.89 -2.52 2.73
C THR A 83 11.03 -2.12 3.93
N LEU A 84 11.10 -0.84 4.31
CA LEU A 84 10.09 -0.24 5.16
C LEU A 84 8.91 0.18 4.29
N GLY A 85 7.74 -0.41 4.53
CA GLY A 85 6.49 -0.09 3.84
C GLY A 85 5.88 1.21 4.33
N SER A 86 4.64 1.45 3.89
CA SER A 86 3.87 2.66 4.23
C SER A 86 3.77 2.87 5.74
N TRP A 87 3.68 4.14 6.14
CA TRP A 87 3.52 4.61 7.53
C TRP A 87 4.64 4.23 8.50
N SER A 88 5.79 3.81 8.00
CA SER A 88 6.93 3.47 8.84
C SER A 88 7.77 4.69 9.23
N ASP A 89 8.42 4.62 10.39
CA ASP A 89 9.48 5.56 10.78
C ASP A 89 10.74 5.29 9.94
N GLU A 90 10.95 6.10 8.94
CA GLU A 90 12.07 5.94 8.01
C GLU A 90 13.45 6.08 8.66
N ALA A 91 13.51 6.60 9.91
CA ALA A 91 14.75 6.61 10.67
C ALA A 91 15.23 5.19 11.02
N VAL A 92 14.35 4.19 11.04
CA VAL A 92 14.71 2.78 11.18
C VAL A 92 15.63 2.33 10.04
N ALA A 93 15.38 2.76 8.80
CA ALA A 93 16.27 2.43 7.67
C ALA A 93 17.66 3.07 7.81
N ARG A 94 17.76 4.23 8.46
CA ARG A 94 19.05 4.87 8.75
C ARG A 94 19.79 4.26 9.91
N ALA A 95 19.06 3.68 10.87
CA ALA A 95 19.64 3.05 12.06
C ALA A 95 20.21 1.65 11.80
N GLY A 96 19.90 1.04 10.66
CA GLY A 96 20.28 -0.36 10.41
C GLY A 96 20.47 -0.70 8.93
N THR A 97 20.28 -1.97 8.62
CA THR A 97 20.57 -2.60 7.33
C THR A 97 19.36 -2.77 6.42
N VAL A 98 18.25 -2.07 6.70
CA VAL A 98 17.08 -2.06 5.80
C VAL A 98 17.37 -1.08 4.65
N PRO A 99 17.57 -1.58 3.40
CA PRO A 99 18.10 -0.76 2.32
C PRO A 99 17.09 0.15 1.64
N ALA A 100 15.78 -0.16 1.73
CA ALA A 100 14.75 0.55 0.97
C ALA A 100 13.60 1.07 1.84
N VAL A 101 12.96 2.14 1.37
CA VAL A 101 11.72 2.70 1.92
C VAL A 101 10.71 2.94 0.81
N ALA A 102 9.44 2.69 1.07
CA ALA A 102 8.32 2.90 0.15
C ALA A 102 7.19 3.69 0.84
N PRO A 103 7.34 5.02 0.95
CA PRO A 103 6.40 5.87 1.66
C PRO A 103 5.08 6.06 0.91
N ASN A 104 3.99 6.33 1.65
CA ASN A 104 2.72 6.77 1.11
C ASN A 104 2.59 8.30 1.17
N LEU A 105 2.07 8.92 0.11
CA LEU A 105 1.96 10.38 0.00
C LEU A 105 0.59 10.90 0.41
N ASP A 106 -0.46 10.09 0.30
CA ASP A 106 -1.86 10.46 0.53
C ASP A 106 -2.26 11.70 -0.30
N LEU A 107 -1.95 11.70 -1.61
CA LEU A 107 -2.17 12.86 -2.48
C LEU A 107 -3.66 13.22 -2.57
N GLY A 108 -4.50 12.23 -2.89
CA GLY A 108 -5.94 12.42 -3.00
C GLY A 108 -6.65 12.44 -1.65
N MET A 109 -6.29 11.53 -0.76
CA MET A 109 -6.94 11.45 0.56
C MET A 109 -6.70 12.69 1.41
N SER A 110 -5.51 13.28 1.36
CA SER A 110 -5.24 14.52 2.10
C SER A 110 -6.08 15.71 1.61
N PHE A 111 -6.40 15.75 0.31
CA PHE A 111 -7.34 16.73 -0.22
C PHE A 111 -8.75 16.49 0.28
N ALA A 112 -9.23 15.24 0.24
CA ALA A 112 -10.54 14.87 0.75
C ALA A 112 -10.69 15.19 2.24
N TRP A 113 -9.66 14.90 3.06
CA TRP A 113 -9.65 15.24 4.48
C TRP A 113 -9.70 16.75 4.72
N ALA A 114 -8.92 17.54 3.98
CA ALA A 114 -8.90 18.99 4.11
C ALA A 114 -10.25 19.66 3.73
N LYS A 115 -10.96 19.07 2.75
CA LYS A 115 -12.28 19.57 2.31
C LYS A 115 -13.43 19.14 3.23
N ASN A 116 -13.27 18.07 3.97
CA ASN A 116 -14.35 17.49 4.75
C ASN A 116 -14.93 18.40 5.82
N ASP A 117 -14.11 19.20 6.48
CA ASP A 117 -14.59 20.14 7.49
C ASP A 117 -15.49 21.25 6.89
N ALA A 118 -15.28 21.59 5.61
CA ALA A 118 -16.04 22.60 4.91
C ALA A 118 -17.35 22.07 4.34
N ASP A 119 -17.35 20.87 3.74
CA ASP A 119 -18.48 20.37 2.94
C ASP A 119 -19.27 19.25 3.61
N ARG A 120 -18.93 18.86 4.83
CA ARG A 120 -19.66 17.90 5.66
C ARG A 120 -19.89 16.53 5.03
N GLN A 121 -19.10 16.14 4.07
CA GLN A 121 -19.14 14.77 3.57
C GLN A 121 -18.29 13.88 4.47
N ALA A 122 -18.77 12.68 4.76
CA ALA A 122 -17.97 11.69 5.46
C ALA A 122 -16.74 11.37 4.58
N PRO A 123 -15.54 11.78 4.97
CA PRO A 123 -14.35 11.72 4.08
C PRO A 123 -13.97 10.31 3.76
N GLN A 124 -14.23 9.38 4.69
CA GLN A 124 -13.98 7.96 4.47
C GLN A 124 -14.91 7.36 3.39
N GLN A 125 -15.97 8.08 3.01
CA GLN A 125 -16.94 7.65 2.00
C GLN A 125 -16.76 8.39 0.67
N ALA A 126 -16.10 9.55 0.68
CA ALA A 126 -15.93 10.36 -0.50
C ALA A 126 -14.64 10.02 -1.24
N PHE A 127 -14.70 9.97 -2.56
CA PHE A 127 -13.54 10.05 -3.41
C PHE A 127 -13.15 11.54 -3.51
N PRO A 128 -11.84 11.90 -3.58
CA PRO A 128 -11.44 13.29 -3.75
C PRO A 128 -12.05 13.90 -5.03
N ASP A 129 -12.57 15.12 -4.94
CA ASP A 129 -13.13 15.81 -6.11
C ASP A 129 -12.00 16.22 -7.08
N VAL A 130 -11.71 15.33 -8.02
CA VAL A 130 -10.66 15.52 -9.06
C VAL A 130 -11.03 16.58 -10.10
N PHE A 131 -12.28 17.06 -10.10
CA PHE A 131 -12.76 18.15 -10.98
C PHE A 131 -12.61 19.52 -10.33
N ASP A 132 -12.39 19.59 -9.00
CA ASP A 132 -12.07 20.83 -8.32
C ASP A 132 -10.70 21.33 -8.80
N PRO A 133 -10.58 22.56 -9.35
CA PRO A 133 -9.29 23.14 -9.72
C PRO A 133 -8.27 23.15 -8.56
N ALA A 134 -8.74 23.23 -7.31
CA ALA A 134 -7.90 23.18 -6.13
C ALA A 134 -7.26 21.81 -5.93
N PHE A 135 -7.82 20.71 -6.48
CA PHE A 135 -7.22 19.38 -6.39
C PHE A 135 -5.84 19.34 -7.06
N ALA A 136 -5.72 19.84 -8.29
CA ALA A 136 -4.44 19.87 -9.01
C ALA A 136 -3.38 20.69 -8.26
N VAL A 137 -3.77 21.82 -7.67
CA VAL A 137 -2.89 22.66 -6.83
C VAL A 137 -2.43 21.90 -5.60
N HIS A 138 -3.37 21.26 -4.89
CA HIS A 138 -3.08 20.51 -3.67
C HIS A 138 -2.12 19.35 -3.91
N VAL A 139 -2.38 18.48 -4.91
CA VAL A 139 -1.51 17.33 -5.19
C VAL A 139 -0.12 17.77 -5.63
N THR A 140 -0.01 18.88 -6.38
CA THR A 140 1.29 19.47 -6.77
C THR A 140 2.08 19.96 -5.57
N GLN A 141 1.42 20.72 -4.68
CA GLN A 141 2.05 21.23 -3.46
C GLN A 141 2.49 20.08 -2.56
N ARG A 142 1.61 19.10 -2.32
CA ARG A 142 1.92 17.98 -1.44
C ARG A 142 3.03 17.10 -2.00
N ALA A 143 3.03 16.79 -3.29
CA ALA A 143 4.12 16.06 -3.93
C ALA A 143 5.44 16.82 -3.79
N HIS A 144 5.44 18.13 -4.02
CA HIS A 144 6.64 18.97 -3.84
C HIS A 144 7.15 18.94 -2.40
N GLU A 145 6.30 19.14 -1.41
CA GLU A 145 6.66 19.13 0.01
C GLU A 145 7.26 17.78 0.45
N ARG A 146 6.71 16.67 -0.04
CA ARG A 146 7.10 15.33 0.38
C ARG A 146 8.30 14.77 -0.38
N CYS A 147 8.48 15.13 -1.65
CA CYS A 147 9.40 14.45 -2.56
C CYS A 147 10.57 15.33 -3.02
N ALA A 148 10.37 16.65 -3.24
CA ALA A 148 11.34 17.46 -3.97
C ALA A 148 12.74 17.53 -3.33
N THR A 149 12.85 17.56 -2.00
CA THR A 149 14.12 17.55 -1.27
C THR A 149 14.76 16.16 -1.20
N ARG A 150 14.02 15.12 -1.55
CA ARG A 150 14.40 13.72 -1.40
C ARG A 150 14.70 13.00 -2.71
N ARG A 151 14.56 13.68 -3.86
CA ARG A 151 14.72 13.11 -5.21
C ARG A 151 16.09 12.50 -5.53
N SER A 152 17.08 12.69 -4.67
CA SER A 152 18.40 12.07 -4.77
C SER A 152 18.70 11.09 -3.64
N GLU A 153 17.73 10.73 -2.82
CA GLU A 153 17.88 9.77 -1.72
C GLU A 153 17.85 8.33 -2.26
N PRO A 154 18.97 7.58 -2.30
CA PRO A 154 19.04 6.29 -2.98
C PRO A 154 18.24 5.17 -2.30
N ARG A 155 17.79 5.39 -1.06
CA ARG A 155 16.96 4.43 -0.30
C ARG A 155 15.49 4.46 -0.67
N ILE A 156 15.02 5.51 -1.34
CA ILE A 156 13.62 5.56 -1.78
C ILE A 156 13.46 4.61 -2.95
N LEU A 157 12.69 3.54 -2.72
CA LEU A 157 12.28 2.61 -3.76
C LEU A 157 11.31 3.29 -4.73
N GLY A 158 10.39 4.02 -4.19
CA GLY A 158 9.36 4.75 -4.91
C GLY A 158 8.30 5.27 -3.95
N TRP A 159 7.29 5.92 -4.50
CA TRP A 159 6.22 6.59 -3.78
C TRP A 159 4.88 5.94 -4.09
N PHE A 160 4.13 5.54 -3.07
CA PHE A 160 2.71 5.28 -3.24
C PHE A 160 1.96 6.61 -3.26
N MET A 161 1.05 6.78 -4.23
CA MET A 161 0.27 8.03 -4.35
C MET A 161 -0.80 8.15 -3.28
N ASP A 162 -1.52 7.06 -3.04
CA ASP A 162 -2.59 6.95 -2.04
C ASP A 162 -2.75 5.52 -1.56
N ASN A 163 -3.60 5.33 -0.54
CA ASN A 163 -4.02 4.04 -0.05
C ASN A 163 -5.54 3.91 -0.06
N GLU A 164 -6.05 2.85 -0.67
CA GLU A 164 -7.44 2.40 -0.60
C GLU A 164 -8.48 3.47 -0.90
N LEU A 165 -8.26 4.27 -1.94
CA LEU A 165 -9.29 5.16 -2.46
C LEU A 165 -10.55 4.37 -2.81
N ARG A 166 -11.73 4.93 -2.49
CA ARG A 166 -13.01 4.31 -2.78
C ARG A 166 -13.40 4.48 -4.25
N TRP A 167 -13.18 3.45 -5.06
CA TRP A 167 -13.48 3.49 -6.50
C TRP A 167 -14.91 3.09 -6.88
N GLY A 168 -15.76 2.81 -5.90
CA GLY A 168 -17.14 2.38 -6.09
C GLY A 168 -17.69 1.69 -4.85
N PRO A 169 -18.66 0.77 -5.00
CA PRO A 169 -19.18 -0.02 -3.90
C PRO A 169 -18.09 -0.80 -3.18
N ASP A 170 -18.04 -0.70 -1.85
CA ASP A 170 -17.13 -1.45 -0.99
C ASP A 170 -17.69 -1.56 0.44
N TRP A 171 -16.87 -1.97 1.42
CA TRP A 171 -17.29 -2.10 2.83
C TRP A 171 -17.74 -0.76 3.47
N ARG A 172 -17.42 0.38 2.85
CA ARG A 172 -17.82 1.73 3.31
C ARG A 172 -19.22 2.12 2.84
N GLY A 173 -19.72 1.50 1.78
CA GLY A 173 -21.08 1.75 1.26
C GLY A 173 -21.31 1.15 -0.14
N PRO A 174 -22.58 1.00 -0.52
CA PRO A 174 -22.96 0.37 -1.78
C PRO A 174 -22.95 1.30 -3.00
N GLU A 175 -22.68 2.60 -2.81
CA GLU A 175 -22.86 3.61 -3.86
C GLU A 175 -21.70 3.62 -4.85
N GLU A 176 -22.04 3.75 -6.13
CA GLU A 176 -21.12 4.08 -7.20
C GLU A 176 -20.68 5.55 -7.15
N LEU A 177 -19.54 5.92 -7.76
CA LEU A 177 -19.05 7.30 -7.70
C LEU A 177 -19.96 8.30 -8.40
N LEU A 178 -20.58 7.94 -9.55
CA LEU A 178 -21.48 8.87 -10.25
C LEU A 178 -22.66 9.31 -9.38
N PRO A 179 -23.46 8.41 -8.77
CA PRO A 179 -24.47 8.80 -7.80
C PRO A 179 -23.93 9.65 -6.65
N LEU A 180 -22.77 9.28 -6.08
CA LEU A 180 -22.15 10.06 -4.99
C LEU A 180 -21.85 11.50 -5.43
N PHE A 181 -21.20 11.69 -6.58
CA PHE A 181 -20.92 13.03 -7.10
C PHE A 181 -22.21 13.83 -7.38
N LEU A 182 -23.28 13.16 -7.81
CA LEU A 182 -24.59 13.78 -8.01
C LEU A 182 -25.30 14.19 -6.70
N THR A 183 -24.88 13.72 -5.54
CA THR A 183 -25.41 14.17 -4.23
C THR A 183 -24.68 15.38 -3.65
N LEU A 184 -23.53 15.76 -4.20
CA LEU A 184 -22.79 16.94 -3.78
C LEU A 184 -23.63 18.23 -3.94
N ALA A 185 -23.28 19.31 -3.25
CA ALA A 185 -23.95 20.59 -3.42
C ALA A 185 -23.82 21.10 -4.87
N PRO A 186 -24.84 21.80 -5.41
CA PRO A 186 -24.89 22.18 -6.84
C PRO A 186 -23.69 23.01 -7.33
N ASP A 187 -23.06 23.76 -6.43
CA ASP A 187 -21.92 24.64 -6.71
C ASP A 187 -20.57 23.92 -6.65
N VAL A 188 -20.53 22.67 -6.18
CA VAL A 188 -19.31 21.86 -6.11
C VAL A 188 -18.87 21.43 -7.52
N PRO A 189 -17.58 21.59 -7.91
CA PRO A 189 -17.11 21.27 -9.27
C PRO A 189 -17.41 19.84 -9.69
N GLY A 190 -17.21 18.85 -8.84
CA GLY A 190 -17.51 17.46 -9.11
C GLY A 190 -19.00 17.20 -9.38
N ARG A 191 -19.90 17.88 -8.66
CA ARG A 191 -21.33 17.81 -8.93
C ARG A 191 -21.68 18.34 -10.32
N ARG A 192 -21.11 19.49 -10.69
CA ARG A 192 -21.31 20.05 -12.04
C ARG A 192 -20.78 19.12 -13.11
N ALA A 193 -19.54 18.65 -12.94
CA ALA A 193 -18.94 17.71 -13.89
C ALA A 193 -19.77 16.44 -14.08
N ALA A 194 -20.27 15.83 -13.00
CA ALA A 194 -21.12 14.65 -13.05
C ALA A 194 -22.48 14.93 -13.73
N SER A 195 -23.10 16.09 -13.43
CA SER A 195 -24.36 16.49 -14.06
C SER A 195 -24.20 16.75 -15.56
N ASP A 196 -23.21 17.54 -15.94
CA ASP A 196 -22.93 17.87 -17.34
C ASP A 196 -22.62 16.61 -18.14
N TRP A 197 -21.77 15.74 -17.56
CA TRP A 197 -21.40 14.48 -18.19
C TRP A 197 -22.61 13.56 -18.43
N LEU A 198 -23.53 13.43 -17.45
CA LEU A 198 -24.74 12.63 -17.60
C LEU A 198 -25.71 13.25 -18.61
N THR A 199 -25.92 14.58 -18.54
CA THR A 199 -26.83 15.30 -19.43
C THR A 199 -26.43 15.21 -20.91
N THR A 200 -25.14 15.10 -21.22
CA THR A 200 -24.66 14.89 -22.59
C THR A 200 -25.01 13.51 -23.15
N ARG A 201 -25.34 12.52 -22.29
CA ARG A 201 -25.68 11.16 -22.67
C ARG A 201 -27.18 10.90 -22.77
N HIS A 202 -27.92 11.32 -21.73
CA HIS A 202 -29.39 11.21 -21.69
C HIS A 202 -29.97 12.01 -20.50
N SER A 203 -31.28 12.14 -20.47
CA SER A 203 -32.01 12.89 -19.43
C SER A 203 -32.56 12.01 -18.29
N GLY A 204 -32.23 10.70 -18.26
CA GLY A 204 -32.72 9.74 -17.27
C GLY A 204 -31.85 9.63 -16.02
N ALA A 205 -32.25 8.74 -15.13
CA ALA A 205 -31.42 8.35 -14.01
C ALA A 205 -30.14 7.63 -14.50
N PRO A 206 -29.02 7.71 -13.74
CA PRO A 206 -27.78 7.00 -14.10
C PRO A 206 -28.00 5.48 -14.24
N THR A 207 -27.51 4.91 -15.32
CA THR A 207 -27.43 3.47 -15.52
C THR A 207 -26.10 2.92 -14.98
N GLN A 208 -25.95 1.58 -14.90
CA GLN A 208 -24.68 0.97 -14.52
C GLN A 208 -23.57 1.31 -15.53
N ALA A 209 -23.89 1.34 -16.83
CA ALA A 209 -22.93 1.73 -17.87
C ALA A 209 -22.44 3.18 -17.68
N ASP A 210 -23.34 4.09 -17.27
CA ASP A 210 -22.95 5.47 -16.92
C ASP A 210 -22.00 5.51 -15.74
N CYS A 211 -22.26 4.71 -14.71
CA CYS A 211 -21.38 4.62 -13.55
C CYS A 211 -19.99 4.07 -13.94
N ASP A 212 -19.94 3.04 -14.81
CA ASP A 212 -18.70 2.43 -15.27
C ASP A 212 -17.86 3.38 -16.11
N ASP A 213 -18.49 4.13 -17.01
CA ASP A 213 -17.80 5.10 -17.84
C ASP A 213 -17.38 6.35 -17.06
N PHE A 214 -18.21 6.82 -16.12
CA PHE A 214 -17.86 7.97 -15.28
C PHE A 214 -16.68 7.66 -14.35
N VAL A 215 -16.66 6.48 -13.71
CA VAL A 215 -15.52 6.11 -12.87
C VAL A 215 -14.23 5.96 -13.67
N ALA A 216 -14.31 5.53 -14.94
CA ALA A 216 -13.16 5.51 -15.83
C ALA A 216 -12.59 6.91 -16.11
N LEU A 217 -13.48 7.90 -16.33
CA LEU A 217 -13.10 9.31 -16.47
C LEU A 217 -12.46 9.86 -15.21
N VAL A 218 -13.06 9.59 -14.04
CA VAL A 218 -12.53 10.01 -12.73
C VAL A 218 -11.14 9.41 -12.50
N ALA A 219 -10.97 8.11 -12.80
CA ALA A 219 -9.71 7.42 -12.62
C ALA A 219 -8.62 7.98 -13.51
N ASP A 220 -8.90 8.18 -14.80
CA ASP A 220 -7.92 8.75 -15.72
C ASP A 220 -7.46 10.14 -15.27
N ARG A 221 -8.39 10.99 -14.85
CA ARG A 221 -8.07 12.32 -14.33
C ARG A 221 -7.28 12.29 -13.04
N TYR A 222 -7.64 11.43 -12.09
CA TYR A 222 -6.91 11.26 -10.84
C TYR A 222 -5.46 10.83 -11.11
N PHE A 223 -5.27 9.74 -11.85
CA PHE A 223 -3.95 9.19 -12.09
C PHE A 223 -3.07 10.13 -12.91
N ALA A 224 -3.64 10.86 -13.88
CA ALA A 224 -2.92 11.88 -14.64
C ALA A 224 -2.41 12.99 -13.71
N LEU A 225 -3.31 13.65 -12.96
CA LEU A 225 -2.95 14.78 -12.10
C LEU A 225 -1.96 14.39 -10.99
N ALA A 226 -2.21 13.27 -10.30
CA ALA A 226 -1.36 12.80 -9.22
C ALA A 226 0.03 12.36 -9.73
N SER A 227 0.08 11.66 -10.88
CA SER A 227 1.34 11.22 -11.47
C SER A 227 2.16 12.37 -12.04
N ASP A 228 1.53 13.34 -12.69
CA ASP A 228 2.22 14.53 -13.21
C ASP A 228 2.82 15.35 -12.05
N ALA A 229 2.06 15.53 -10.97
CA ALA A 229 2.54 16.20 -9.75
C ALA A 229 3.75 15.48 -9.13
N LEU A 230 3.66 14.15 -9.02
CA LEU A 230 4.76 13.33 -8.49
C LEU A 230 6.00 13.43 -9.37
N ARG A 231 5.88 13.24 -10.69
CA ARG A 231 7.01 13.29 -11.62
C ARG A 231 7.65 14.68 -11.70
N ALA A 232 6.87 15.73 -11.55
CA ALA A 232 7.39 17.09 -11.47
C ALA A 232 8.23 17.34 -10.20
N ALA A 233 7.80 16.77 -9.07
CA ALA A 233 8.50 16.88 -7.80
C ALA A 233 9.72 15.95 -7.72
N ASP A 234 9.57 14.72 -8.22
CA ASP A 234 10.59 13.67 -8.18
C ASP A 234 10.56 12.81 -9.46
N PRO A 235 11.39 13.14 -10.45
CA PRO A 235 11.50 12.37 -11.69
C PRO A 235 12.34 11.09 -11.56
N ASN A 236 12.95 10.85 -10.40
CA ASN A 236 13.98 9.83 -10.22
C ASN A 236 13.47 8.52 -9.60
N HIS A 237 12.51 8.60 -8.69
CA HIS A 237 12.01 7.41 -8.01
C HIS A 237 10.73 6.88 -8.67
N LEU A 238 10.45 5.60 -8.41
CA LEU A 238 9.31 4.92 -9.01
C LEU A 238 7.98 5.49 -8.51
N ASN A 239 7.02 5.60 -9.41
CA ASN A 239 5.62 5.74 -9.07
C ASN A 239 5.04 4.33 -8.82
N LEU A 240 4.79 4.00 -7.55
CA LEU A 240 4.29 2.69 -7.11
C LEU A 240 2.75 2.58 -7.21
N GLY A 241 2.07 3.59 -7.75
CA GLY A 241 0.62 3.61 -7.90
C GLY A 241 -0.13 3.95 -6.62
N SER A 242 -1.45 3.68 -6.66
CA SER A 242 -2.36 3.86 -5.53
C SER A 242 -2.82 2.48 -5.08
N ARG A 243 -2.47 2.08 -3.89
CA ARG A 243 -2.70 0.75 -3.33
C ARG A 243 -4.20 0.42 -3.32
N PHE A 244 -4.66 -0.38 -4.27
CA PHE A 244 -6.07 -0.75 -4.37
C PHE A 244 -6.45 -1.70 -3.22
N ALA A 245 -7.58 -1.44 -2.56
CA ALA A 245 -8.07 -2.29 -1.47
C ALA A 245 -8.59 -3.65 -1.94
N TYR A 246 -9.06 -3.71 -3.17
CA TYR A 246 -9.60 -4.89 -3.86
C TYR A 246 -9.52 -4.64 -5.37
N PRO A 247 -9.69 -5.67 -6.22
CA PRO A 247 -9.70 -5.46 -7.66
C PRO A 247 -10.86 -4.56 -8.10
N PRO A 248 -10.58 -3.32 -8.52
CA PRO A 248 -11.61 -2.41 -9.04
C PRO A 248 -11.98 -2.78 -10.48
N LYS A 249 -12.89 -2.01 -11.08
CA LYS A 249 -13.24 -2.17 -12.50
C LYS A 249 -11.97 -2.12 -13.39
N PRO A 250 -11.89 -2.93 -14.47
CA PRO A 250 -10.70 -2.99 -15.32
C PRO A 250 -10.25 -1.63 -15.90
N SER A 251 -11.19 -0.73 -16.15
CA SER A 251 -10.90 0.63 -16.64
C SER A 251 -10.06 1.45 -15.66
N ILE A 252 -10.27 1.26 -14.35
CA ILE A 252 -9.52 1.93 -13.27
C ILE A 252 -8.09 1.40 -13.21
N VAL A 253 -7.92 0.07 -13.26
CA VAL A 253 -6.59 -0.56 -13.30
C VAL A 253 -5.83 -0.13 -14.56
N ALA A 254 -6.51 -0.04 -15.71
CA ALA A 254 -5.93 0.44 -16.96
C ALA A 254 -5.51 1.92 -16.86
N ALA A 255 -6.28 2.76 -16.19
CA ALA A 255 -5.89 4.15 -15.90
C ALA A 255 -4.63 4.21 -15.05
N ALA A 256 -4.57 3.46 -13.95
CA ALA A 256 -3.38 3.37 -13.11
C ALA A 256 -2.15 2.92 -13.91
N ALA A 257 -2.29 1.89 -14.74
CA ALA A 257 -1.20 1.33 -15.54
C ALA A 257 -0.63 2.30 -16.58
N ARG A 258 -1.42 3.27 -17.07
CA ARG A 258 -0.90 4.30 -17.99
C ARG A 258 0.09 5.25 -17.32
N HIS A 259 -0.05 5.46 -16.02
CA HIS A 259 0.67 6.51 -15.30
C HIS A 259 1.68 5.98 -14.28
N ALA A 260 1.47 4.80 -13.69
CA ALA A 260 2.35 4.21 -12.70
C ALA A 260 3.46 3.34 -13.34
N ASP A 261 4.60 3.22 -12.65
CA ASP A 261 5.68 2.29 -13.02
C ASP A 261 5.37 0.88 -12.50
N VAL A 262 4.70 0.79 -11.35
CA VAL A 262 4.24 -0.43 -10.69
C VAL A 262 2.77 -0.27 -10.31
N VAL A 263 1.95 -1.27 -10.54
CA VAL A 263 0.57 -1.30 -10.02
C VAL A 263 0.57 -2.00 -8.68
N SER A 264 0.15 -1.27 -7.64
CA SER A 264 0.08 -1.80 -6.28
C SER A 264 -1.36 -2.02 -5.81
N PHE A 265 -1.54 -3.05 -4.99
CA PHE A 265 -2.83 -3.39 -4.38
C PHE A 265 -2.63 -4.08 -3.03
N ASN A 266 -3.63 -4.02 -2.18
CA ASN A 266 -3.72 -4.75 -0.93
C ASN A 266 -4.54 -6.02 -1.18
N CYS A 267 -4.14 -7.15 -0.62
CA CYS A 267 -4.84 -8.41 -0.85
C CYS A 267 -4.88 -9.23 0.44
N TYR A 268 -6.00 -9.15 1.14
CA TYR A 268 -6.25 -9.84 2.39
C TYR A 268 -6.97 -11.18 2.21
N ASP A 269 -7.02 -11.70 0.99
CA ASP A 269 -7.51 -13.06 0.73
C ASP A 269 -6.54 -14.11 1.31
N ALA A 270 -7.03 -15.32 1.53
CA ALA A 270 -6.19 -16.43 1.99
C ALA A 270 -5.16 -16.87 0.93
N ASP A 271 -5.45 -16.62 -0.35
CA ASP A 271 -4.60 -16.91 -1.52
C ASP A 271 -4.66 -15.74 -2.50
N PRO A 272 -3.51 -15.15 -2.90
CA PRO A 272 -3.48 -14.02 -3.82
C PRO A 272 -3.72 -14.38 -5.30
N ALA A 273 -3.83 -15.64 -5.67
CA ALA A 273 -3.84 -16.11 -7.07
C ALA A 273 -4.93 -15.43 -7.91
N GLN A 274 -6.15 -15.28 -7.37
CA GLN A 274 -7.25 -14.63 -8.09
C GLN A 274 -6.96 -13.14 -8.33
N ALA A 275 -6.50 -12.43 -7.32
CA ALA A 275 -6.14 -11.01 -7.45
C ALA A 275 -5.02 -10.84 -8.47
N LEU A 276 -3.97 -11.65 -8.41
CA LEU A 276 -2.86 -11.62 -9.37
C LEU A 276 -3.36 -11.81 -10.81
N THR A 277 -4.23 -12.79 -11.08
CA THR A 277 -4.83 -13.00 -12.41
C THR A 277 -5.62 -11.79 -12.93
N ILE A 278 -6.25 -11.03 -12.04
CA ILE A 278 -6.98 -9.83 -12.42
C ILE A 278 -6.01 -8.69 -12.75
N TYR A 279 -5.03 -8.44 -11.88
CA TYR A 279 -4.10 -7.32 -12.04
C TYR A 279 -3.05 -7.55 -13.13
N GLU A 280 -2.62 -8.79 -13.43
CA GLU A 280 -1.63 -9.07 -14.48
C GLU A 280 -2.04 -8.54 -15.87
N ARG A 281 -3.35 -8.42 -16.11
CA ARG A 281 -3.92 -7.89 -17.38
C ARG A 281 -3.51 -6.45 -17.66
N CYS A 282 -3.05 -5.70 -16.66
CA CYS A 282 -2.56 -4.34 -16.86
C CYS A 282 -1.16 -4.28 -17.51
N GLY A 283 -0.45 -5.40 -17.61
CA GLY A 283 0.86 -5.49 -18.25
C GLY A 283 2.02 -4.88 -17.45
N LYS A 284 1.78 -4.40 -16.23
CA LYS A 284 2.79 -3.76 -15.38
C LYS A 284 3.34 -4.73 -14.34
N PRO A 285 4.52 -4.46 -13.77
CA PRO A 285 4.94 -5.08 -12.52
C PRO A 285 3.93 -4.83 -11.42
N LEU A 286 3.75 -5.81 -10.51
CA LEU A 286 2.75 -5.83 -9.47
C LEU A 286 3.41 -5.81 -8.09
N LEU A 287 2.85 -5.06 -7.14
CA LEU A 287 3.29 -5.05 -5.75
C LEU A 287 2.09 -5.23 -4.82
N ILE A 288 2.12 -6.26 -3.97
CA ILE A 288 1.13 -6.42 -2.91
C ILE A 288 1.55 -5.52 -1.75
N GLY A 289 0.81 -4.41 -1.58
CA GLY A 289 1.12 -3.35 -0.61
C GLY A 289 0.76 -3.71 0.82
N GLU A 290 -0.25 -4.59 0.99
CA GLU A 290 -0.65 -5.16 2.27
C GLU A 290 -1.18 -6.56 2.12
N PHE A 291 -0.80 -7.41 3.07
CA PHE A 291 -1.42 -8.70 3.35
C PHE A 291 -1.09 -9.12 4.78
N ALA A 292 -1.95 -9.91 5.39
CA ALA A 292 -1.75 -10.43 6.74
C ALA A 292 -2.58 -11.69 6.98
N PHE A 293 -2.31 -12.33 8.12
CA PHE A 293 -3.14 -13.34 8.74
C PHE A 293 -3.22 -13.07 10.23
N ARG A 294 -4.34 -13.41 10.86
CA ARG A 294 -4.60 -13.25 12.30
C ARG A 294 -4.77 -14.62 12.94
N ALA A 295 -4.42 -14.77 14.21
CA ALA A 295 -4.60 -16.02 14.94
C ALA A 295 -5.39 -15.82 16.23
N THR A 296 -6.30 -16.76 16.54
CA THR A 296 -7.16 -16.67 17.72
C THR A 296 -6.40 -16.90 19.01
N ASP A 297 -5.30 -17.67 18.98
CA ASP A 297 -4.44 -17.93 20.14
C ASP A 297 -3.54 -16.75 20.54
N SER A 298 -3.60 -15.62 19.80
CA SER A 298 -2.91 -14.37 20.15
C SER A 298 -3.40 -13.75 21.45
N GLY A 299 -4.65 -14.07 21.84
CA GLY A 299 -5.33 -13.44 22.98
C GLY A 299 -5.95 -12.07 22.66
N LEU A 300 -5.81 -11.57 21.41
CA LEU A 300 -6.48 -10.37 20.95
C LEU A 300 -7.92 -10.64 20.49
N PRO A 301 -8.82 -9.65 20.58
CA PRO A 301 -10.22 -9.85 20.20
C PRO A 301 -10.41 -10.24 18.73
N ASN A 302 -9.60 -9.69 17.82
CA ASN A 302 -9.70 -9.91 16.36
C ASN A 302 -11.10 -9.66 15.78
N THR A 303 -11.89 -8.74 16.39
CA THR A 303 -13.29 -8.50 16.02
C THR A 303 -13.42 -7.62 14.78
N ARG A 304 -12.39 -6.85 14.47
CA ARG A 304 -12.29 -6.01 13.27
C ARG A 304 -10.96 -6.23 12.59
N GLY A 305 -10.96 -6.21 11.26
CA GLY A 305 -9.79 -6.38 10.43
C GLY A 305 -10.11 -7.17 9.15
N ALA A 306 -9.31 -6.97 8.12
CA ALA A 306 -9.59 -7.47 6.77
C ALA A 306 -9.08 -8.90 6.51
N SER A 307 -8.04 -9.36 7.22
CA SER A 307 -7.36 -10.61 6.89
C SER A 307 -8.05 -11.85 7.45
N PRO A 308 -7.81 -13.05 6.88
CA PRO A 308 -8.29 -14.31 7.41
C PRO A 308 -7.83 -14.56 8.85
N ILE A 309 -8.65 -15.26 9.61
CA ILE A 309 -8.35 -15.70 10.97
C ILE A 309 -8.11 -17.21 10.94
N VAL A 310 -6.98 -17.64 11.53
CA VAL A 310 -6.61 -19.05 11.74
C VAL A 310 -6.61 -19.37 13.24
N ALA A 311 -6.49 -20.64 13.62
CA ALA A 311 -6.57 -21.02 15.02
C ALA A 311 -5.29 -20.69 15.81
N THR A 312 -4.12 -20.88 15.22
CA THR A 312 -2.82 -20.84 15.93
C THR A 312 -1.77 -20.02 15.20
N GLN A 313 -0.72 -19.60 15.92
CA GLN A 313 0.45 -18.95 15.33
C GLN A 313 1.21 -19.87 14.36
N ALA A 314 1.19 -21.19 14.59
CA ALA A 314 1.73 -22.17 13.65
C ALA A 314 0.98 -22.17 12.31
N GLU A 315 -0.36 -22.14 12.34
CA GLU A 315 -1.19 -21.98 11.14
C GLU A 315 -1.00 -20.63 10.47
N ARG A 316 -0.81 -19.56 11.26
CA ARG A 316 -0.48 -18.22 10.76
C ARG A 316 0.83 -18.22 9.98
N ALA A 317 1.85 -18.89 10.50
CA ALA A 317 3.13 -19.09 9.83
C ALA A 317 2.99 -19.94 8.55
N ALA A 318 2.16 -20.98 8.56
CA ALA A 318 1.88 -21.81 7.38
C ALA A 318 1.14 -21.00 6.30
N ALA A 319 0.14 -20.20 6.68
CA ALA A 319 -0.60 -19.32 5.79
C ALA A 319 0.31 -18.26 5.13
N TYR A 320 1.21 -17.65 5.90
CA TYR A 320 2.24 -16.76 5.33
C TYR A 320 3.08 -17.45 4.26
N ARG A 321 3.59 -18.67 4.55
CA ARG A 321 4.41 -19.43 3.57
C ARG A 321 3.64 -19.72 2.30
N ALA A 322 2.42 -20.21 2.41
CA ALA A 322 1.58 -20.53 1.26
C ALA A 322 1.34 -19.28 0.39
N TYR A 323 0.86 -18.22 1.00
CA TYR A 323 0.56 -16.94 0.34
C TYR A 323 1.79 -16.36 -0.38
N ALA A 324 2.88 -16.19 0.36
CA ALA A 324 4.08 -15.57 -0.19
C ALA A 324 4.72 -16.42 -1.28
N THR A 325 4.68 -17.76 -1.18
CA THR A 325 5.16 -18.65 -2.23
C THR A 325 4.32 -18.54 -3.50
N THR A 326 2.98 -18.50 -3.38
CA THR A 326 2.08 -18.28 -4.52
C THR A 326 2.37 -16.95 -5.19
N ALA A 327 2.47 -15.87 -4.42
CA ALA A 327 2.75 -14.55 -4.96
C ALA A 327 4.11 -14.48 -5.65
N LEU A 328 5.17 -14.96 -5.02
CA LEU A 328 6.54 -14.96 -5.57
C LEU A 328 6.70 -15.85 -6.82
N ALA A 329 5.83 -16.84 -7.00
CA ALA A 329 5.79 -17.66 -8.21
C ALA A 329 5.14 -16.95 -9.42
N HIS A 330 4.57 -15.76 -9.23
CA HIS A 330 3.98 -14.97 -10.31
C HIS A 330 5.02 -14.05 -10.97
N PRO A 331 5.23 -14.11 -12.31
CA PRO A 331 6.36 -13.46 -12.99
C PRO A 331 6.34 -11.92 -12.94
N ARG A 332 5.21 -11.30 -12.63
CA ARG A 332 5.10 -9.84 -12.55
C ARG A 332 5.20 -9.27 -11.14
N ILE A 333 5.26 -10.11 -10.09
CA ILE A 333 5.40 -9.63 -8.72
C ILE A 333 6.80 -9.04 -8.50
N VAL A 334 6.85 -7.82 -7.95
CA VAL A 334 8.11 -7.16 -7.57
C VAL A 334 8.20 -6.85 -6.08
N GLY A 335 7.18 -7.18 -5.31
CA GLY A 335 7.21 -6.99 -3.86
C GLY A 335 5.96 -7.44 -3.12
N LEU A 336 6.17 -7.73 -1.82
CA LEU A 336 5.15 -8.14 -0.85
C LEU A 336 5.41 -7.38 0.45
N HIS A 337 4.43 -6.63 0.95
CA HIS A 337 4.55 -5.89 2.21
C HIS A 337 3.57 -6.43 3.24
N TRP A 338 4.11 -6.94 4.34
CA TRP A 338 3.32 -7.45 5.46
C TRP A 338 2.66 -6.30 6.23
N PHE A 339 1.40 -6.44 6.59
CA PHE A 339 0.67 -5.54 7.48
C PHE A 339 0.36 -6.25 8.80
N GLU A 340 1.04 -5.91 9.89
CA GLU A 340 1.96 -4.80 10.14
C GLU A 340 3.07 -5.21 11.14
N HIS A 341 3.86 -4.24 11.64
CA HIS A 341 4.99 -4.56 12.53
C HIS A 341 4.56 -5.03 13.90
N ALA A 342 3.71 -4.28 14.59
CA ALA A 342 3.23 -4.57 15.94
C ALA A 342 1.74 -4.90 15.94
N ASP A 343 1.29 -5.68 16.92
CA ASP A 343 -0.13 -5.90 17.15
C ASP A 343 -0.86 -4.61 17.51
N GLN A 344 -2.13 -4.54 17.15
CA GLN A 344 -3.02 -3.43 17.44
C GLN A 344 -3.49 -3.47 18.90
N PRO A 345 -3.87 -2.32 19.51
CA PRO A 345 -4.47 -2.30 20.84
C PRO A 345 -5.75 -3.13 20.93
N ALA A 346 -5.90 -3.94 21.97
CA ALA A 346 -7.11 -4.76 22.18
C ALA A 346 -8.40 -3.92 22.26
N GLN A 347 -8.29 -2.65 22.67
CA GLN A 347 -9.40 -1.70 22.74
C GLN A 347 -9.77 -1.08 21.38
N GLY A 348 -8.99 -1.37 20.35
CA GLY A 348 -9.13 -0.80 19.01
C GLY A 348 -8.28 0.45 18.79
N ARG A 349 -7.70 0.57 17.60
CA ARG A 349 -7.04 1.77 17.12
C ARG A 349 -8.09 2.76 16.55
N PHE A 350 -7.67 3.84 15.89
CA PHE A 350 -8.55 4.94 15.44
C PHE A 350 -9.78 4.50 14.62
N ASP A 351 -9.69 3.43 13.84
CA ASP A 351 -10.76 2.84 13.03
C ASP A 351 -11.49 1.68 13.72
N GLY A 352 -11.07 1.36 14.95
CA GLY A 352 -11.62 0.29 15.78
C GLY A 352 -11.04 -1.09 15.52
N GLU A 353 -10.03 -1.23 14.63
CA GLU A 353 -9.32 -2.52 14.49
C GLU A 353 -8.55 -2.88 15.76
N ASN A 354 -8.58 -4.18 16.10
CA ASN A 354 -8.03 -4.71 17.35
C ASN A 354 -7.41 -6.10 17.13
N SER A 355 -6.62 -6.19 16.10
CA SER A 355 -6.24 -7.46 15.48
C SER A 355 -4.77 -7.84 15.70
N ASN A 356 -4.53 -9.16 15.64
CA ASN A 356 -3.21 -9.78 15.65
C ASN A 356 -2.56 -9.68 14.25
N TYR A 357 -2.09 -8.49 13.90
CA TYR A 357 -1.37 -8.26 12.65
C TYR A 357 0.16 -8.28 12.84
N GLY A 358 0.63 -8.08 14.06
CA GLY A 358 2.03 -7.87 14.36
C GLY A 358 2.97 -9.02 14.00
N THR A 359 4.18 -8.68 13.62
CA THR A 359 5.33 -9.60 13.73
C THR A 359 5.79 -9.71 15.17
N VAL A 360 5.40 -8.74 15.99
CA VAL A 360 5.60 -8.69 17.45
C VAL A 360 4.28 -8.37 18.15
N THR A 361 4.17 -8.79 19.41
CA THR A 361 3.03 -8.46 20.27
C THR A 361 3.04 -6.99 20.68
N ILE A 362 1.94 -6.55 21.30
CA ILE A 362 1.85 -5.20 21.91
C ILE A 362 2.93 -4.96 23.00
N ASP A 363 3.49 -5.99 23.56
CA ASP A 363 4.60 -5.93 24.54
C ASP A 363 5.98 -6.13 23.89
N ASP A 364 6.07 -6.01 22.58
CA ASP A 364 7.28 -6.19 21.77
C ASP A 364 7.95 -7.57 21.95
N ARG A 365 7.16 -8.62 22.08
CA ARG A 365 7.59 -10.02 22.04
C ARG A 365 7.42 -10.56 20.63
N VAL A 366 8.45 -11.22 20.10
CA VAL A 366 8.47 -11.77 18.74
C VAL A 366 7.52 -12.97 18.63
N TYR A 367 6.73 -13.04 17.58
CA TYR A 367 6.03 -14.24 17.15
C TYR A 367 6.99 -15.18 16.43
N ALA A 368 7.66 -16.06 17.20
CA ALA A 368 8.80 -16.84 16.73
C ALA A 368 8.47 -17.75 15.52
N GLU A 369 7.31 -18.40 15.53
CA GLU A 369 6.88 -19.29 14.44
C GLU A 369 6.65 -18.52 13.14
N LEU A 370 5.97 -17.37 13.23
CA LEU A 370 5.71 -16.50 12.08
C LEU A 370 7.02 -15.94 11.51
N THR A 371 7.87 -15.38 12.36
CA THR A 371 9.13 -14.75 11.91
C THR A 371 10.14 -15.76 11.39
N ALA A 372 10.14 -16.99 11.89
CA ALA A 372 10.92 -18.08 11.30
C ALA A 372 10.42 -18.45 9.89
N ALA A 373 9.11 -18.49 9.67
CA ALA A 373 8.53 -18.70 8.35
C ALA A 373 8.88 -17.55 7.39
N MET A 374 8.79 -16.31 7.86
CA MET A 374 9.19 -15.12 7.10
C MET A 374 10.66 -15.19 6.68
N THR A 375 11.54 -15.52 7.61
CA THR A 375 12.99 -15.66 7.35
C THR A 375 13.25 -16.69 6.25
N GLN A 376 12.61 -17.84 6.31
CA GLN A 376 12.78 -18.92 5.32
C GLN A 376 12.31 -18.50 3.92
N VAL A 377 11.12 -17.90 3.82
CA VAL A 377 10.56 -17.46 2.54
C VAL A 377 11.37 -16.30 1.96
N ASN A 378 11.72 -15.31 2.77
CA ASN A 378 12.47 -14.15 2.33
C ASN A 378 13.86 -14.53 1.81
N ALA A 379 14.53 -15.47 2.47
CA ALA A 379 15.81 -16.01 1.99
C ALA A 379 15.69 -16.75 0.64
N ALA A 380 14.55 -17.37 0.35
CA ALA A 380 14.28 -18.08 -0.89
C ALA A 380 13.64 -17.21 -1.99
N ALA A 381 13.25 -15.97 -1.69
CA ALA A 381 12.37 -15.15 -2.53
C ALA A 381 12.91 -14.98 -3.96
N ASN A 382 14.18 -14.61 -4.12
CA ASN A 382 14.79 -14.43 -5.44
C ASN A 382 14.80 -15.71 -6.27
N ALA A 383 15.05 -16.86 -5.65
CA ALA A 383 15.07 -18.16 -6.33
C ALA A 383 13.67 -18.60 -6.75
N LEU A 384 12.68 -18.41 -5.85
CA LEU A 384 11.26 -18.70 -6.14
C LEU A 384 10.77 -17.85 -7.31
N HIS A 385 11.10 -16.55 -7.31
CA HIS A 385 10.65 -15.62 -8.34
C HIS A 385 11.35 -15.86 -9.68
N ALA A 386 12.65 -16.11 -9.69
CA ALA A 386 13.37 -16.44 -10.92
C ALA A 386 12.82 -17.71 -11.61
N ALA A 387 12.33 -18.69 -10.84
CA ALA A 387 11.69 -19.90 -11.36
C ALA A 387 10.33 -19.65 -12.02
N ALA A 388 9.71 -18.48 -11.83
CA ALA A 388 8.42 -18.12 -12.45
C ALA A 388 8.55 -18.02 -13.99
N GLY A 389 9.68 -17.53 -14.51
CA GLY A 389 9.91 -17.42 -15.95
C GLY A 389 10.02 -18.77 -16.69
N ALA A 390 10.33 -19.83 -15.99
CA ALA A 390 10.40 -21.18 -16.59
C ALA A 390 9.00 -21.84 -16.72
N ARG A 391 7.95 -21.24 -16.14
CA ARG A 391 6.58 -21.76 -16.13
C ARG A 391 5.64 -20.98 -17.06
N ALA A 392 6.05 -19.81 -17.53
CA ALA A 392 5.34 -18.97 -18.48
C ALA A 392 5.76 -19.33 -19.93
#